data_5a273c54db677e673b4b659696182525
#
_entry.id   5a273c54db677e673b4b659696182525
#
_cell.length_a   1.000
_cell.length_b   1.000
_cell.length_c   1.000
_cell.angle_alpha   90.00
_cell.angle_beta   90.00
_cell.angle_gamma   90.00
#
_symmetry.space_group_name_H-M   'P 1'
#
loop_
_entity.id
_entity.type
_entity.pdbx_description
1 polymer ?
#
loop_
_entity_poly.entity_id
_entity_poly.type
_entity_poly.pdbx_seq_one_letter_code
_entity_poly.pdbx_strand_id
1 'polypeptide(L)'
;MLKPTAEIRLPGAVVLVTGGHLAAEDSPDCLYDNGQIRWLEGPRLNMPHNHGGGCVLSAAICAELARGMDPGDACVAAKQFTQRALAAGFRLGSGIGPVDPGWERL
;
A
#
# COMPACT_ATOMS: atom_id res chain seq x y z
N MET A 1 4.30 15.24 10.89
CA MET A 1 3.89 14.62 9.63
C MET A 1 4.97 14.79 8.59
N LEU A 2 5.33 13.72 7.95
CA LEU A 2 6.28 13.79 6.86
C LEU A 2 5.66 14.57 5.71
N LYS A 3 6.36 15.57 5.25
CA LYS A 3 6.02 16.23 3.99
C LYS A 3 6.79 15.52 2.90
N PRO A 4 6.14 14.69 2.13
CA PRO A 4 6.90 13.79 1.27
C PRO A 4 7.47 14.45 0.08
N THR A 5 7.44 15.65 -0.14
CA THR A 5 7.75 15.71 -1.31
C THR A 5 8.18 16.72 -2.15
N ALA A 6 8.47 17.90 -1.79
CA ALA A 6 9.19 18.89 -2.57
C ALA A 6 10.64 18.49 -2.83
N GLU A 7 11.12 17.53 -2.07
CA GLU A 7 12.51 17.05 -2.15
C GLU A 7 12.69 15.80 -3.00
N ILE A 8 11.60 15.08 -3.28
CA ILE A 8 11.66 13.93 -4.17
C ILE A 8 11.52 14.41 -5.60
N ARG A 9 12.64 14.55 -6.27
CA ARG A 9 12.67 14.99 -7.66
C ARG A 9 13.19 13.88 -8.54
N LEU A 10 12.28 13.05 -8.97
CA LEU A 10 12.55 11.99 -9.94
C LEU A 10 11.71 12.27 -11.18
N PRO A 11 12.24 13.07 -12.12
CA PRO A 11 11.49 13.40 -13.33
C PRO A 11 11.05 12.16 -14.09
N GLY A 12 9.78 12.10 -14.44
CA GLY A 12 9.20 10.95 -15.14
C GLY A 12 8.86 9.76 -14.25
N ALA A 13 9.14 9.84 -12.94
CA ALA A 13 8.80 8.76 -12.01
C ALA A 13 7.55 9.12 -11.20
N VAL A 14 6.76 8.10 -10.88
CA VAL A 14 5.70 8.18 -9.90
C VAL A 14 6.24 7.59 -8.60
N VAL A 15 6.10 8.30 -7.50
CA VAL A 15 6.65 7.87 -6.21
C VAL A 15 5.51 7.73 -5.21
N LEU A 16 5.44 6.56 -4.60
CA LEU A 16 4.50 6.28 -3.52
C LEU A 16 5.27 6.15 -2.21
N VAL A 17 4.95 7.03 -1.26
CA VAL A 17 5.52 6.98 0.08
C VAL A 17 4.46 6.41 1.01
N THR A 18 4.73 5.25 1.60
CA THR A 18 3.77 4.60 2.48
C THR A 18 3.85 5.16 3.89
N GLY A 19 2.69 5.33 4.51
CA GLY A 19 2.56 5.90 5.85
C GLY A 19 2.39 4.86 6.97
N GLY A 20 2.66 3.59 6.69
CA GLY A 20 2.35 2.49 7.60
C GLY A 20 3.04 2.52 8.97
N HIS A 21 4.10 3.30 9.13
CA HIS A 21 4.82 3.42 10.39
C HIS A 21 4.50 4.70 11.17
N LEU A 22 3.59 5.52 10.67
CA LEU A 22 3.15 6.70 11.39
C LEU A 22 2.18 6.33 12.50
N ALA A 23 2.33 6.99 13.66
CA ALA A 23 1.47 6.74 14.81
C ALA A 23 0.15 7.49 14.67
N ALA A 24 -0.57 7.27 13.59
CA ALA A 24 -1.86 7.89 13.32
C ALA A 24 -2.94 6.82 13.22
N GLU A 25 -4.19 7.21 13.49
CA GLU A 25 -5.32 6.30 13.34
C GLU A 25 -5.53 5.87 11.90
N ASP A 26 -5.23 6.77 10.97
CA ASP A 26 -5.28 6.49 9.55
C ASP A 26 -3.91 6.08 9.05
N SER A 27 -3.88 5.41 7.93
CA SER A 27 -2.64 4.99 7.25
C SER A 27 -2.54 5.70 5.90
N PRO A 28 -2.35 7.03 5.89
CA PRO A 28 -2.29 7.75 4.63
C PRO A 28 -0.98 7.46 3.91
N ASP A 29 -1.08 7.20 2.63
CA ASP A 29 0.06 7.11 1.75
C ASP A 29 0.09 8.35 0.88
N CYS A 30 1.27 8.77 0.47
CA CYS A 30 1.43 9.92 -0.38
C CYS A 30 1.92 9.52 -1.75
N LEU A 31 1.17 9.90 -2.77
CA LEU A 31 1.51 9.65 -4.15
C LEU A 31 1.98 10.96 -4.79
N TYR A 32 3.20 10.94 -5.30
CA TYR A 32 3.74 12.02 -6.11
C TYR A 32 3.72 11.58 -7.56
N ASP A 33 2.94 12.29 -8.38
CA ASP A 33 2.77 11.97 -9.77
C ASP A 33 2.84 13.25 -10.59
N ASN A 34 3.88 13.36 -11.39
CA ASN A 34 4.03 14.44 -12.36
C ASN A 34 3.87 15.83 -11.75
N GLY A 35 4.50 16.04 -10.59
CA GLY A 35 4.46 17.32 -9.88
C GLY A 35 3.25 17.51 -8.99
N GLN A 36 2.33 16.57 -8.96
CA GLN A 36 1.14 16.63 -8.14
C GLN A 36 1.23 15.65 -6.98
N ILE A 37 0.77 16.09 -5.82
CA ILE A 37 0.72 15.28 -4.62
C ILE A 37 -0.72 14.86 -4.39
N ARG A 38 -0.91 13.56 -4.18
CA ARG A 38 -2.22 12.99 -3.88
C ARG A 38 -2.11 12.11 -2.66
N TRP A 39 -2.94 12.35 -1.67
CA TRP A 39 -3.01 11.52 -0.49
C TRP A 39 -3.97 10.38 -0.71
N LEU A 40 -3.51 9.17 -0.44
CA LEU A 40 -4.34 7.98 -0.48
C LEU A 40 -4.69 7.63 0.95
N GLU A 41 -5.88 7.99 1.36
CA GLU A 41 -6.35 7.77 2.72
C GLU A 41 -6.96 6.39 2.88
N GLY A 42 -6.91 5.89 4.08
CA GLY A 42 -7.53 4.63 4.45
C GLY A 42 -7.27 4.35 5.91
N PRO A 43 -8.13 3.56 6.55
CA PRO A 43 -7.97 3.23 7.95
C PRO A 43 -6.67 2.46 8.17
N ARG A 44 -5.99 2.77 9.26
CA ARG A 44 -4.86 1.97 9.69
C ARG A 44 -5.39 0.68 10.28
N LEU A 45 -5.10 -0.42 9.61
CA LEU A 45 -5.48 -1.74 10.09
C LEU A 45 -4.44 -2.22 11.10
N ASN A 46 -4.78 -2.15 12.37
CA ASN A 46 -3.92 -2.65 13.43
C ASN A 46 -4.10 -4.16 13.57
N MET A 47 -3.68 -4.88 12.55
CA MET A 47 -3.84 -6.32 12.48
C MET A 47 -2.63 -7.04 13.07
N PRO A 48 -2.84 -8.11 13.86
CA PRO A 48 -1.74 -8.84 14.46
C PRO A 48 -0.89 -9.65 13.47
N HIS A 49 -1.45 -9.97 12.32
CA HIS A 49 -0.78 -10.78 11.29
C HIS A 49 -0.64 -9.96 10.02
N ASN A 50 0.53 -9.33 9.86
CA ASN A 50 0.79 -8.38 8.78
C ASN A 50 2.07 -8.69 7.99
N HIS A 51 2.64 -9.88 8.17
CA HIS A 51 3.86 -10.24 7.47
C HIS A 51 3.61 -10.30 5.96
N GLY A 52 4.47 -9.62 5.22
CA GLY A 52 4.38 -9.60 3.76
C GLY A 52 3.51 -8.49 3.18
N GLY A 53 2.96 -7.59 4.01
CA GLY A 53 2.08 -6.52 3.54
C GLY A 53 2.73 -5.60 2.50
N GLY A 54 3.99 -5.21 2.72
CA GLY A 54 4.73 -4.37 1.77
C GLY A 54 4.99 -5.09 0.45
N CYS A 55 5.31 -6.37 0.51
CA CYS A 55 5.53 -7.19 -0.68
C CYS A 55 4.24 -7.37 -1.49
N VAL A 56 3.11 -7.55 -0.80
CA VAL A 56 1.79 -7.66 -1.45
C VAL A 56 1.46 -6.35 -2.16
N LEU A 57 1.70 -5.21 -1.51
CA LEU A 57 1.46 -3.91 -2.12
C LEU A 57 2.28 -3.73 -3.39
N SER A 58 3.57 -4.00 -3.33
CA SER A 58 4.46 -3.86 -4.50
C SER A 58 4.05 -4.77 -5.64
N ALA A 59 3.72 -6.03 -5.34
CA ALA A 59 3.29 -7.00 -6.34
C ALA A 59 1.95 -6.60 -6.96
N ALA A 60 1.02 -6.11 -6.15
CA ALA A 60 -0.29 -5.67 -6.63
C ALA A 60 -0.15 -4.45 -7.57
N ILE A 61 0.71 -3.50 -7.23
CA ILE A 61 0.98 -2.36 -8.11
C ILE A 61 1.52 -2.85 -9.45
N CYS A 62 2.49 -3.75 -9.40
CA CYS A 62 3.09 -4.32 -10.61
C CYS A 62 2.05 -5.02 -11.49
N ALA A 63 1.17 -5.80 -10.88
CA ALA A 63 0.11 -6.51 -11.60
C ALA A 63 -0.85 -5.53 -12.29
N GLU A 64 -1.25 -4.47 -11.60
CA GLU A 64 -2.16 -3.47 -12.16
C GLU A 64 -1.51 -2.68 -13.29
N LEU A 65 -0.22 -2.36 -13.17
CA LEU A 65 0.53 -1.73 -14.26
C LEU A 65 0.61 -2.64 -15.48
N ALA A 66 0.83 -3.94 -15.26
CA ALA A 66 0.88 -4.92 -16.33
C ALA A 66 -0.45 -5.05 -17.07
N ARG A 67 -1.56 -4.74 -16.39
CA ARG A 67 -2.89 -4.71 -17.00
C ARG A 67 -3.19 -3.42 -17.76
N GLY A 68 -2.24 -2.51 -17.79
CA GLY A 68 -2.37 -1.23 -18.51
C GLY A 68 -2.98 -0.11 -17.68
N MET A 69 -3.12 -0.29 -16.36
CA MET A 69 -3.66 0.75 -15.51
C MET A 69 -2.67 1.90 -15.34
N ASP A 70 -3.19 3.12 -15.29
CA ASP A 70 -2.39 4.30 -14.98
C ASP A 70 -1.70 4.14 -13.61
N PRO A 71 -0.43 4.60 -13.45
CA PRO A 71 0.29 4.41 -12.19
C PRO A 71 -0.44 4.90 -10.94
N GLY A 72 -1.09 6.06 -11.01
CA GLY A 72 -1.86 6.56 -9.87
C GLY A 72 -3.02 5.64 -9.51
N ASP A 73 -3.78 5.22 -10.51
CA ASP A 73 -4.89 4.30 -10.31
C ASP A 73 -4.42 2.92 -9.85
N ALA A 74 -3.26 2.47 -10.36
CA ALA A 74 -2.65 1.22 -9.92
C ALA A 74 -2.33 1.25 -8.43
N CYS A 75 -1.81 2.36 -7.93
CA CYS A 75 -1.52 2.53 -6.51
C CYS A 75 -2.80 2.49 -5.66
N VAL A 76 -3.86 3.14 -6.10
CA VAL A 76 -5.14 3.14 -5.38
C VAL A 76 -5.71 1.72 -5.32
N ALA A 77 -5.76 1.03 -6.44
CA ALA A 77 -6.28 -0.34 -6.50
C ALA A 77 -5.44 -1.29 -5.64
N ALA A 78 -4.12 -1.17 -5.73
CA ALA A 78 -3.21 -2.00 -4.96
C ALA A 78 -3.33 -1.76 -3.46
N LYS A 79 -3.53 -0.50 -3.03
CA LYS A 79 -3.76 -0.17 -1.62
C LYS A 79 -5.03 -0.85 -1.11
N GLN A 80 -6.11 -0.79 -1.85
CA GLN A 80 -7.36 -1.44 -1.47
C GLN A 80 -7.20 -2.95 -1.37
N PHE A 81 -6.54 -3.56 -2.32
CA PHE A 81 -6.25 -4.99 -2.31
C PHE A 81 -5.44 -5.37 -1.08
N THR A 82 -4.38 -4.62 -0.80
CA THR A 82 -3.49 -4.89 0.33
C THR A 82 -4.20 -4.75 1.67
N GLN A 83 -5.08 -3.76 1.80
CA GLN A 83 -5.89 -3.59 3.02
C GLN A 83 -6.77 -4.81 3.28
N ARG A 84 -7.36 -5.38 2.25
CA ARG A 84 -8.16 -6.60 2.36
C ARG A 84 -7.30 -7.82 2.70
N ALA A 85 -6.11 -7.90 2.13
CA ALA A 85 -5.16 -8.96 2.47
C ALA A 85 -4.71 -8.88 3.93
N LEU A 86 -4.49 -7.66 4.45
CA LEU A 86 -4.18 -7.44 5.86
C LEU A 86 -5.33 -7.87 6.76
N ALA A 87 -6.56 -7.50 6.41
CA ALA A 87 -7.75 -7.87 7.17
C ALA A 87 -7.96 -9.39 7.20
N ALA A 88 -7.52 -10.09 6.17
CA ALA A 88 -7.62 -11.55 6.05
C ALA A 88 -6.41 -12.30 6.59
N GLY A 89 -5.45 -11.61 7.18
CA GLY A 89 -4.27 -12.24 7.78
C GLY A 89 -4.63 -13.29 8.82
N PHE A 90 -3.80 -14.30 8.95
CA PHE A 90 -4.11 -15.41 9.83
C PHE A 90 -2.90 -15.87 10.62
N ARG A 91 -3.16 -16.54 11.75
CA ARG A 91 -2.11 -17.06 12.60
C ARG A 91 -1.43 -18.24 11.92
N LEU A 92 -0.11 -18.22 11.92
CA LEU A 92 0.69 -19.33 11.44
C LEU A 92 1.90 -19.46 12.38
N GLY A 93 1.95 -20.54 13.13
CA GLY A 93 2.96 -20.72 14.15
C GLY A 93 2.72 -19.82 15.36
N SER A 94 3.78 -19.43 16.07
CA SER A 94 3.70 -18.64 17.30
C SER A 94 4.16 -17.19 17.12
N GLY A 95 4.55 -16.79 15.92
CA GLY A 95 4.96 -15.42 15.63
C GLY A 95 3.88 -14.64 14.91
N ILE A 96 4.29 -13.56 14.23
CA ILE A 96 3.41 -12.76 13.40
C ILE A 96 3.06 -13.58 12.16
N GLY A 97 1.76 -13.78 11.92
CA GLY A 97 1.28 -14.50 10.75
C GLY A 97 1.29 -13.66 9.49
N PRO A 98 1.14 -14.31 8.33
CA PRO A 98 1.13 -13.63 7.05
C PRO A 98 -0.21 -12.95 6.76
N VAL A 99 -0.18 -11.94 5.89
CA VAL A 99 -1.38 -11.44 5.23
C VAL A 99 -1.87 -12.50 4.24
N ASP A 100 -3.14 -12.43 3.85
CA ASP A 100 -3.70 -13.37 2.88
C ASP A 100 -4.00 -12.65 1.55
N PRO A 101 -3.05 -12.67 0.59
CA PRO A 101 -3.29 -12.08 -0.72
C PRO A 101 -4.30 -12.87 -1.55
N GLY A 102 -4.62 -14.07 -1.13
CA GLY A 102 -5.64 -14.91 -1.77
C GLY A 102 -7.03 -14.76 -1.19
N TRP A 103 -7.33 -13.63 -0.53
CA TRP A 103 -8.60 -13.42 0.15
C TRP A 103 -9.83 -13.49 -0.78
N GLU A 104 -9.65 -13.26 -2.08
CA GLU A 104 -10.72 -13.40 -3.07
C GLU A 104 -10.97 -14.86 -3.47
N ARG A 105 -10.10 -15.74 -3.08
CA ARG A 105 -10.19 -17.14 -3.41
C ARG A 105 -11.29 -17.80 -2.59
N LEU A 106 -12.25 -18.35 -3.20
CA LEU A 106 -13.33 -19.07 -2.54
C LEU A 106 -13.53 -20.43 -3.20
#